data_51407c91a009a5f999dfafec7bba29d4
#
_entry.id   51407c91a009a5f999dfafec7bba29d4
#
_cell.length_a   1.000
_cell.length_b   1.000
_cell.length_c   1.000
_cell.angle_alpha   90.00
_cell.angle_beta   90.00
_cell.angle_gamma   90.00
#
_symmetry.space_group_name_H-M   'P 1'
#
loop_
_entity.id
_entity.type
_entity.pdbx_description
1 polymer ?
#
loop_
_entity_poly.entity_id
_entity_poly.type
_entity_poly.pdbx_seq_one_letter_code
_entity_poly.pdbx_strand_id
1 'polypeptide(L)'
;MCIRDRRYGNLFEMYERITDESPYQTPMRIYPAPHYTMGGLWVDYELMTTVPGLYAAGEANFSDHGANRLGASALMQGLADGYFVLPNTISNYLAPRLGTTPVPTDHPEFKAAEATAKERFSSYLAIGGTRSPDSFHHELGQIMLTKCGMERTKEDLT
;
A
#
# COMPACT_ATOMS: atom_id res chain seq x y z
N MET A 1 -38.64 -3.68 6.59
CA MET A 1 -37.27 -3.14 6.45
C MET A 1 -36.29 -4.18 6.93
N CYS A 2 -35.46 -4.69 6.06
CA CYS A 2 -34.52 -5.78 6.32
C CYS A 2 -33.40 -5.32 7.24
N ILE A 3 -32.81 -6.22 8.03
CA ILE A 3 -31.64 -5.92 8.88
C ILE A 3 -30.49 -5.38 8.04
N ARG A 4 -30.34 -5.85 6.80
CA ARG A 4 -29.34 -5.35 5.82
C ARG A 4 -29.51 -3.86 5.54
N ASP A 5 -30.73 -3.39 5.35
CA ASP A 5 -31.00 -1.98 5.01
C ASP A 5 -30.65 -1.03 6.14
N ARG A 6 -30.83 -1.45 7.39
CA ARG A 6 -30.48 -0.65 8.55
C ARG A 6 -28.96 -0.56 8.78
N ARG A 7 -28.23 -1.62 8.44
CA ARG A 7 -26.80 -1.72 8.77
C ARG A 7 -25.89 -1.32 7.59
N TYR A 8 -26.35 -1.55 6.37
CA TYR A 8 -25.53 -1.41 5.17
C TYR A 8 -26.20 -0.59 4.06
N GLY A 9 -27.28 0.12 4.36
CA GLY A 9 -28.02 0.92 3.38
C GLY A 9 -27.16 1.96 2.65
N ASN A 10 -26.22 2.57 3.38
CA ASN A 10 -25.25 3.50 2.81
C ASN A 10 -24.35 2.88 1.71
N LEU A 11 -24.05 1.59 1.80
CA LEU A 11 -23.27 0.90 0.77
C LEU A 11 -24.08 0.69 -0.51
N PHE A 12 -25.37 0.41 -0.36
CA PHE A 12 -26.29 0.27 -1.50
C PHE A 12 -26.51 1.61 -2.20
N GLU A 13 -26.69 2.69 -1.43
CA GLU A 13 -26.78 4.04 -1.99
C GLU A 13 -25.49 4.44 -2.73
N MET A 14 -24.33 4.11 -2.17
CA MET A 14 -23.05 4.38 -2.80
C MET A 14 -22.88 3.61 -4.10
N TYR A 15 -23.26 2.32 -4.11
CA TYR A 15 -23.24 1.49 -5.33
C TYR A 15 -24.13 2.10 -6.41
N GLU A 16 -25.37 2.45 -6.07
CA GLU A 16 -26.33 3.05 -7.00
C GLU A 16 -25.80 4.38 -7.57
N ARG A 17 -25.19 5.23 -6.74
CA ARG A 17 -24.58 6.49 -7.23
C ARG A 17 -23.40 6.28 -8.19
N ILE A 18 -22.67 5.18 -8.05
CA ILE A 18 -21.51 4.88 -8.90
C ILE A 18 -21.94 4.20 -10.20
N THR A 19 -22.91 3.29 -10.14
CA THR A 19 -23.27 2.41 -11.27
C THR A 19 -24.56 2.79 -11.98
N ASP A 20 -25.37 3.68 -11.37
CA ASP A 20 -26.74 4.00 -11.79
C ASP A 20 -27.67 2.76 -11.81
N GLU A 21 -27.33 1.74 -11.00
CA GLU A 21 -28.11 0.50 -10.87
C GLU A 21 -28.54 0.32 -9.42
N SER A 22 -29.86 0.19 -9.17
CA SER A 22 -30.37 -0.07 -7.82
C SER A 22 -30.12 -1.50 -7.40
N PRO A 23 -29.37 -1.76 -6.29
CA PRO A 23 -29.09 -3.10 -5.78
C PRO A 23 -30.35 -3.85 -5.31
N TYR A 24 -31.47 -3.14 -5.13
CA TYR A 24 -32.74 -3.74 -4.75
C TYR A 24 -33.52 -4.30 -5.95
N GLN A 25 -33.16 -3.88 -7.16
CA GLN A 25 -33.81 -4.30 -8.39
C GLN A 25 -32.91 -5.22 -9.22
N THR A 26 -31.61 -4.92 -9.25
CA THR A 26 -30.62 -5.67 -10.03
C THR A 26 -29.52 -6.18 -9.10
N PRO A 27 -29.10 -7.45 -9.22
CA PRO A 27 -27.96 -7.96 -8.44
C PRO A 27 -26.72 -7.13 -8.67
N MET A 28 -26.01 -6.80 -7.57
CA MET A 28 -24.75 -6.07 -7.65
C MET A 28 -23.71 -6.86 -8.44
N ARG A 29 -22.96 -6.15 -9.25
CA ARG A 29 -21.79 -6.70 -9.95
C ARG A 29 -20.67 -6.94 -8.96
N ILE A 30 -20.13 -8.15 -8.96
CA ILE A 30 -18.96 -8.51 -8.15
C ILE A 30 -17.89 -9.10 -9.07
N TYR A 31 -16.65 -8.83 -8.73
CA TYR A 31 -15.50 -9.37 -9.43
C TYR A 31 -14.38 -9.65 -8.43
N PRO A 32 -13.69 -10.81 -8.51
CA PRO A 32 -12.52 -11.07 -7.71
C PRO A 32 -11.40 -10.07 -8.04
N ALA A 33 -10.88 -9.41 -7.02
CA ALA A 33 -9.80 -8.46 -7.18
C ALA A 33 -8.79 -8.60 -6.05
N PRO A 34 -7.52 -8.28 -6.26
CA PRO A 34 -6.54 -8.18 -5.18
C PRO A 34 -7.03 -7.18 -4.14
N HIS A 35 -7.00 -7.58 -2.88
CA HIS A 35 -7.44 -6.76 -1.77
C HIS A 35 -6.30 -6.38 -0.84
N TYR A 36 -5.38 -7.31 -0.60
CA TYR A 36 -4.28 -7.17 0.35
C TYR A 36 -3.09 -8.01 -0.10
N THR A 37 -1.89 -7.43 0.00
CA THR A 37 -0.65 -8.14 -0.30
C THR A 37 -0.03 -8.68 0.98
N MET A 38 0.01 -10.01 1.14
CA MET A 38 0.75 -10.65 2.21
C MET A 38 2.24 -10.63 1.93
N GLY A 39 3.03 -10.40 2.99
CA GLY A 39 4.46 -10.16 2.87
C GLY A 39 4.77 -8.67 2.91
N GLY A 40 6.01 -8.31 2.65
CA GLY A 40 6.47 -6.92 2.70
C GLY A 40 7.86 -6.80 3.30
N LEU A 41 8.18 -5.61 3.79
CA LEU A 41 9.47 -5.33 4.42
C LEU A 41 9.59 -6.06 5.76
N TRP A 42 10.72 -6.69 5.98
CA TRP A 42 11.02 -7.25 7.30
C TRP A 42 11.16 -6.13 8.33
N VAL A 43 10.57 -6.34 9.50
CA VAL A 43 10.69 -5.43 10.66
C VAL A 43 10.88 -6.25 11.94
N ASP A 44 11.52 -5.63 12.93
CA ASP A 44 11.58 -6.17 14.28
C ASP A 44 10.29 -5.84 15.07
N TYR A 45 10.27 -6.18 16.36
CA TYR A 45 9.11 -5.90 17.22
C TYR A 45 8.86 -4.40 17.48
N GLU A 46 9.82 -3.55 17.19
CA GLU A 46 9.70 -2.11 17.24
C GLU A 46 9.34 -1.50 15.89
N LEU A 47 9.00 -2.33 14.91
CA LEU A 47 8.68 -1.96 13.51
C LEU A 47 9.84 -1.35 12.73
N MET A 48 11.07 -1.50 13.20
CA MET A 48 12.25 -1.03 12.49
C MET A 48 12.70 -2.05 11.45
N THR A 49 13.00 -1.57 10.25
CA THR A 49 13.57 -2.39 9.18
C THR A 49 15.06 -2.69 9.42
N THR A 50 15.68 -3.41 8.49
CA THR A 50 17.15 -3.62 8.53
C THR A 50 17.96 -2.33 8.32
N VAL A 51 17.31 -1.23 7.94
CA VAL A 51 17.93 0.09 7.82
C VAL A 51 17.62 0.89 9.08
N PRO A 52 18.63 1.25 9.89
CA PRO A 52 18.41 1.98 11.12
C PRO A 52 17.68 3.32 10.91
N GLY A 53 16.59 3.53 11.65
CA GLY A 53 15.76 4.72 11.55
C GLY A 53 14.68 4.66 10.46
N LEU A 54 14.60 3.58 9.69
CA LEU A 54 13.51 3.33 8.75
C LEU A 54 12.53 2.31 9.34
N TYR A 55 11.28 2.69 9.43
CA TYR A 55 10.21 1.89 10.01
C TYR A 55 9.14 1.59 8.97
N ALA A 56 8.49 0.43 9.08
CA ALA A 56 7.36 0.07 8.24
C ALA A 56 6.23 -0.48 9.11
N ALA A 57 5.02 0.05 8.92
CA ALA A 57 3.82 -0.35 9.65
C ALA A 57 2.69 -0.73 8.69
N GLY A 58 1.73 -1.52 9.17
CA GLY A 58 0.58 -1.97 8.40
C GLY A 58 0.98 -2.90 7.26
N GLU A 59 0.29 -2.82 6.14
CA GLU A 59 0.48 -3.71 4.99
C GLU A 59 1.89 -3.67 4.37
N ALA A 60 2.63 -2.57 4.60
CA ALA A 60 3.99 -2.42 4.06
C ALA A 60 5.01 -3.36 4.74
N ASN A 61 4.75 -3.80 5.96
CA ASN A 61 5.60 -4.77 6.64
C ASN A 61 5.15 -6.21 6.36
N PHE A 62 6.05 -7.18 6.61
CA PHE A 62 5.78 -8.60 6.32
C PHE A 62 4.67 -9.20 7.18
N SER A 63 4.37 -8.61 8.32
CA SER A 63 3.39 -9.02 9.33
C SER A 63 3.38 -10.52 9.66
N ASP A 64 2.64 -10.92 10.69
CA ASP A 64 2.58 -12.31 11.15
C ASP A 64 1.47 -13.14 10.45
N HIS A 65 0.97 -12.66 9.31
CA HIS A 65 -0.17 -13.32 8.64
C HIS A 65 0.21 -14.56 7.84
N GLY A 66 1.48 -14.76 7.53
CA GLY A 66 1.92 -15.83 6.65
C GLY A 66 1.35 -15.68 5.22
N ALA A 67 1.09 -16.80 4.57
CA ALA A 67 0.57 -16.81 3.21
C ALA A 67 -0.94 -16.54 3.11
N ASN A 68 -1.67 -16.62 4.22
CA ASN A 68 -3.12 -16.44 4.25
C ASN A 68 -3.58 -15.87 5.59
N ARG A 69 -4.05 -14.64 5.60
CA ARG A 69 -4.51 -13.97 6.80
C ARG A 69 -5.97 -14.28 7.15
N LEU A 70 -6.28 -14.18 8.43
CA LEU A 70 -7.67 -14.19 8.89
C LEU A 70 -8.40 -12.91 8.50
N GLY A 71 -9.71 -13.00 8.30
CA GLY A 71 -10.55 -11.84 8.01
C GLY A 71 -10.41 -10.75 9.08
N ALA A 72 -10.34 -9.50 8.66
CA ALA A 72 -10.17 -8.30 9.48
C ALA A 72 -8.84 -8.17 10.26
N SER A 73 -7.99 -9.20 10.30
CA SER A 73 -6.74 -9.19 11.08
C SER A 73 -5.73 -8.15 10.58
N ALA A 74 -5.73 -7.80 9.30
CA ALA A 74 -4.83 -6.78 8.74
C ALA A 74 -5.08 -5.39 9.33
N LEU A 75 -6.34 -4.97 9.39
CA LEU A 75 -6.70 -3.69 10.02
C LEU A 75 -6.42 -3.72 11.53
N MET A 76 -6.68 -4.83 12.18
CA MET A 76 -6.39 -5.00 13.62
C MET A 76 -4.90 -4.85 13.89
N GLN A 77 -4.05 -5.49 13.09
CA GLN A 77 -2.60 -5.34 13.19
C GLN A 77 -2.17 -3.88 12.93
N GLY A 78 -2.60 -3.27 11.83
CA GLY A 78 -2.23 -1.89 11.52
C GLY A 78 -2.66 -0.89 12.60
N LEU A 79 -3.82 -1.10 13.23
CA LEU A 79 -4.27 -0.30 14.38
C LEU A 79 -3.41 -0.58 15.63
N ALA A 80 -3.09 -1.83 15.91
CA ALA A 80 -2.24 -2.20 17.03
C ALA A 80 -0.83 -1.59 16.88
N ASP A 81 -0.23 -1.72 15.71
CA ASP A 81 1.06 -1.10 15.40
C ASP A 81 1.02 0.42 15.59
N GLY A 82 -0.02 1.07 15.06
CA GLY A 82 -0.17 2.52 15.12
C GLY A 82 -0.43 3.07 16.52
N TYR A 83 -1.26 2.40 17.32
CA TYR A 83 -1.64 2.89 18.64
C TYR A 83 -0.71 2.45 19.77
N PHE A 84 -0.16 1.25 19.69
CA PHE A 84 0.57 0.67 20.82
C PHE A 84 2.09 0.58 20.58
N VAL A 85 2.53 0.35 19.36
CA VAL A 85 3.95 0.17 19.06
C VAL A 85 4.60 1.49 18.62
N LEU A 86 4.11 2.14 17.59
CA LEU A 86 4.74 3.33 17.00
C LEU A 86 4.99 4.47 17.99
N PRO A 87 4.09 4.83 18.93
CA PRO A 87 4.36 5.91 19.87
C PRO A 87 5.58 5.63 20.74
N ASN A 88 5.74 4.38 21.20
CA ASN A 88 6.90 3.97 22.00
C ASN A 88 8.17 3.93 21.14
N THR A 89 8.09 3.37 19.94
CA THR A 89 9.20 3.31 18.98
C THR A 89 9.75 4.70 18.68
N ILE A 90 8.87 5.64 18.33
CA ILE A 90 9.26 7.02 18.02
C ILE A 90 9.92 7.66 19.24
N SER A 91 9.33 7.52 20.41
CA SER A 91 9.86 8.07 21.66
C SER A 91 11.24 7.51 21.99
N ASN A 92 11.40 6.20 21.90
CA ASN A 92 12.68 5.52 22.17
C ASN A 92 13.76 5.91 21.16
N TYR A 93 13.39 6.04 19.88
CA TYR A 93 14.34 6.43 18.84
C TYR A 93 14.80 7.88 18.96
N LEU A 94 13.91 8.78 19.36
CA LEU A 94 14.20 10.21 19.47
C LEU A 94 14.84 10.58 20.80
N ALA A 95 14.57 9.87 21.91
CA ALA A 95 15.04 10.20 23.24
C ALA A 95 16.57 10.47 23.31
N PRO A 96 17.46 9.62 22.75
CA PRO A 96 18.89 9.87 22.78
C PRO A 96 19.35 11.01 21.84
N ARG A 97 18.45 11.52 21.00
CA ARG A 97 18.70 12.58 20.02
C ARG A 97 18.19 13.95 20.47
N LEU A 98 17.44 13.99 21.57
CA LEU A 98 16.96 15.25 22.12
C LEU A 98 18.16 16.13 22.53
N GLY A 99 18.12 17.39 22.08
CA GLY A 99 19.19 18.34 22.35
C GLY A 99 20.42 18.24 21.43
N THR A 100 20.44 17.29 20.47
CA THR A 100 21.45 17.27 19.42
C THR A 100 21.24 18.40 18.43
N THR A 101 22.31 18.96 17.89
CA THR A 101 22.19 19.97 16.81
C THR A 101 21.63 19.34 15.56
N PRO A 102 20.56 19.89 14.97
CA PRO A 102 20.04 19.41 13.69
C PRO A 102 21.10 19.52 12.60
N VAL A 103 21.09 18.57 11.67
CA VAL A 103 21.93 18.65 10.47
C VAL A 103 21.48 19.86 9.66
N PRO A 104 22.38 20.80 9.30
CA PRO A 104 22.02 21.98 8.54
C PRO A 104 21.50 21.59 7.13
N THR A 105 20.47 22.29 6.66
CA THR A 105 19.81 21.99 5.38
C THR A 105 20.69 22.21 4.14
N ASP A 106 21.79 22.93 4.29
CA ASP A 106 22.80 23.16 3.26
C ASP A 106 23.94 22.13 3.26
N HIS A 107 23.82 21.08 4.08
CA HIS A 107 24.80 19.99 4.14
C HIS A 107 25.04 19.40 2.74
N PRO A 108 26.30 19.07 2.37
CA PRO A 108 26.64 18.56 1.04
C PRO A 108 25.82 17.35 0.60
N GLU A 109 25.48 16.46 1.51
CA GLU A 109 24.69 15.26 1.20
C GLU A 109 23.28 15.60 0.71
N PHE A 110 22.63 16.66 1.23
CA PHE A 110 21.33 17.10 0.73
C PHE A 110 21.45 17.62 -0.70
N LYS A 111 22.50 18.38 -1.02
CA LYS A 111 22.75 18.89 -2.37
C LYS A 111 23.07 17.75 -3.35
N ALA A 112 23.82 16.75 -2.93
CA ALA A 112 24.11 15.56 -3.73
C ALA A 112 22.84 14.75 -4.01
N ALA A 113 21.98 14.53 -3.01
CA ALA A 113 20.71 13.85 -3.16
C ALA A 113 19.77 14.61 -4.11
N GLU A 114 19.69 15.94 -3.97
CA GLU A 114 18.90 16.79 -4.88
C GLU A 114 19.39 16.69 -6.33
N ALA A 115 20.71 16.76 -6.53
CA ALA A 115 21.32 16.64 -7.86
C ALA A 115 20.99 15.27 -8.49
N THR A 116 21.14 14.18 -7.73
CA THR A 116 20.79 12.83 -8.18
C THR A 116 19.32 12.71 -8.55
N ALA A 117 18.43 13.28 -7.74
CA ALA A 117 17.01 13.28 -8.05
C ALA A 117 16.69 14.06 -9.33
N LYS A 118 17.26 15.24 -9.49
CA LYS A 118 17.10 16.07 -10.70
C LYS A 118 17.60 15.36 -11.97
N GLU A 119 18.76 14.72 -11.88
CA GLU A 119 19.31 13.93 -12.99
C GLU A 119 18.38 12.79 -13.38
N ARG A 120 17.86 12.04 -12.40
CA ARG A 120 16.91 10.95 -12.64
C ARG A 120 15.63 11.44 -13.32
N PHE A 121 15.02 12.52 -12.83
CA PHE A 121 13.84 13.09 -13.47
C PHE A 121 14.14 13.58 -14.90
N SER A 122 15.28 14.25 -15.10
CA SER A 122 15.69 14.71 -16.41
C SER A 122 15.89 13.55 -17.40
N SER A 123 16.47 12.45 -16.95
CA SER A 123 16.64 11.24 -17.78
C SER A 123 15.31 10.63 -18.19
N TYR A 124 14.31 10.59 -17.28
CA TYR A 124 12.98 10.09 -17.62
C TYR A 124 12.26 11.00 -18.63
N LEU A 125 12.34 12.31 -18.44
CA LEU A 125 11.75 13.26 -19.38
C LEU A 125 12.41 13.20 -20.76
N ALA A 126 13.72 12.94 -20.81
CA ALA A 126 14.46 12.83 -22.06
C ALA A 126 14.10 11.59 -22.90
N ILE A 127 13.43 10.58 -22.32
CA ILE A 127 12.95 9.41 -23.07
C ILE A 127 11.98 9.82 -24.17
N GLY A 128 11.20 10.90 -23.99
CA GLY A 128 10.25 11.39 -24.99
C GLY A 128 9.15 10.38 -25.33
N GLY A 129 8.74 9.57 -24.35
CA GLY A 129 7.71 8.54 -24.53
C GLY A 129 6.38 9.14 -24.97
N THR A 130 5.68 8.42 -25.84
CA THR A 130 4.37 8.84 -26.40
C THR A 130 3.20 8.08 -25.80
N ARG A 131 3.45 6.99 -25.08
CA ARG A 131 2.42 6.19 -24.42
C ARG A 131 2.01 6.83 -23.09
N SER A 132 0.72 6.87 -22.82
CA SER A 132 0.20 7.32 -21.51
C SER A 132 0.49 6.30 -20.41
N PRO A 133 0.61 6.73 -19.13
CA PRO A 133 0.69 5.82 -18.00
C PRO A 133 -0.47 4.82 -17.95
N ASP A 134 -1.69 5.26 -18.28
CA ASP A 134 -2.87 4.39 -18.34
C ASP A 134 -2.70 3.23 -19.32
N SER A 135 -2.07 3.47 -20.49
CA SER A 135 -1.87 2.39 -21.46
C SER A 135 -0.98 1.27 -20.90
N PHE A 136 0.05 1.62 -20.12
CA PHE A 136 0.89 0.65 -19.42
C PHE A 136 0.13 -0.05 -18.30
N HIS A 137 -0.66 0.72 -17.53
CA HIS A 137 -1.45 0.17 -16.45
C HIS A 137 -2.48 -0.86 -16.94
N HIS A 138 -3.19 -0.55 -18.02
CA HIS A 138 -4.13 -1.47 -18.64
C HIS A 138 -3.44 -2.72 -19.21
N GLU A 139 -2.33 -2.57 -19.91
CA GLU A 139 -1.57 -3.70 -20.45
C GLU A 139 -1.06 -4.61 -19.33
N LEU A 140 -0.44 -4.04 -18.29
CA LEU A 140 -0.02 -4.80 -17.12
C LEU A 140 -1.20 -5.48 -16.42
N GLY A 141 -2.31 -4.77 -16.26
CA GLY A 141 -3.53 -5.31 -15.66
C GLY A 141 -4.07 -6.53 -16.42
N GLN A 142 -4.06 -6.50 -17.74
CA GLN A 142 -4.45 -7.64 -18.56
C GLN A 142 -3.49 -8.84 -18.39
N ILE A 143 -2.20 -8.60 -18.39
CA ILE A 143 -1.20 -9.64 -18.15
C ILE A 143 -1.41 -10.26 -16.78
N MET A 144 -1.53 -9.44 -15.74
CA MET A 144 -1.72 -9.91 -14.37
C MET A 144 -3.03 -10.68 -14.20
N LEU A 145 -4.11 -10.22 -14.83
CA LEU A 145 -5.41 -10.89 -14.76
C LEU A 145 -5.38 -12.28 -15.43
N THR A 146 -4.78 -12.36 -16.63
CA THR A 146 -4.80 -13.59 -17.43
C THR A 146 -3.75 -14.59 -16.99
N LYS A 147 -2.58 -14.12 -16.53
CA LYS A 147 -1.42 -14.97 -16.25
C LYS A 147 -1.13 -15.17 -14.75
N CYS A 148 -1.48 -14.21 -13.92
CA CYS A 148 -1.24 -14.25 -12.46
C CYS A 148 -2.53 -14.18 -11.64
N GLY A 149 -3.69 -14.43 -12.25
CA GLY A 149 -5.00 -14.36 -11.63
C GLY A 149 -5.31 -15.52 -10.68
N MET A 150 -6.56 -15.97 -10.68
CA MET A 150 -7.01 -17.04 -9.79
C MET A 150 -6.48 -18.41 -10.18
N GLU A 151 -6.30 -18.66 -11.47
CA GLU A 151 -5.66 -19.86 -12.01
C GLU A 151 -4.29 -19.47 -12.58
N ARG A 152 -3.28 -20.27 -12.25
CA ARG A 152 -1.90 -20.02 -12.69
C ARG A 152 -1.31 -21.30 -13.20
N THR A 153 -0.74 -21.25 -14.39
CA THR A 153 -0.01 -22.37 -14.98
C THR A 153 1.49 -22.06 -15.01
N LYS A 154 2.31 -23.08 -15.17
CA LYS A 154 3.75 -22.87 -15.30
C LYS A 154 4.09 -22.05 -16.53
N GLU A 155 3.37 -22.26 -17.60
CA GLU A 155 3.52 -21.56 -18.89
C GLU A 155 3.19 -20.07 -18.77
N ASP A 156 2.19 -19.72 -17.97
CA ASP A 156 1.79 -18.32 -17.76
C ASP A 156 2.79 -17.54 -16.92
N LEU A 157 3.53 -18.22 -16.05
CA LEU A 157 4.48 -17.60 -15.11
C LEU A 157 5.91 -17.52 -15.67
N THR A 158 6.17 -18.07 -16.85
CA THR A 158 7.45 -18.02 -17.56
C THR A 158 7.43 -17.12 -18.77
#